data_79a5f5d9d68d74d45203345c42f90b85
#
_entry.id   79a5f5d9d68d74d45203345c42f90b85
#
_cell.length_a   1.000
_cell.length_b   1.000
_cell.length_c   1.000
_cell.angle_alpha   90.00
_cell.angle_beta   90.00
_cell.angle_gamma   90.00
#
_symmetry.space_group_name_H-M   'P 1'
#
loop_
_entity.id
_entity.type
_entity.pdbx_description
1 polymer ?
#
loop_
_entity_poly.entity_id
_entity_poly.type
_entity_poly.pdbx_seq_one_letter_code
_entity_poly.pdbx_strand_id
1 'polypeptide(L)'
;KKTFQDFVEKGEIPNMLLSGPPGIGKTTVAKALCHQLGADFYVINGSDEGRFLDTVRNNAKNFASTVSLTSDSKHKVIIIDEADNTTADVQLLLRASTEEFSSNCRFIFTCNYKNKIIRPLRSRCALIEFHITKKEKAGLAAKFFERLLQILDVEKIPYDKKVIAELINKHFPDWRRILNECQRYSVSGKIDSGILATLYEVSIHELAKILKEKNFPKAREWVNSNLDNEPHILFRTVYDSFYKTMVPTSIPAAILILAKYQSWAETVPDQEINVLACLTEIMVECTFK
;
A
#
# COMPACT_ATOMS: atom_id res chain seq x y z
N LYS A 1 7.59 -15.12 6.28
CA LYS A 1 7.00 -15.78 7.46
C LYS A 1 8.09 -16.46 8.29
N LYS A 2 8.96 -17.27 7.68
CA LYS A 2 10.06 -17.98 8.38
C LYS A 2 10.96 -17.03 9.16
N THR A 3 11.42 -15.95 8.57
CA THR A 3 12.29 -14.93 9.20
C THR A 3 11.72 -14.38 10.52
N PHE A 4 10.41 -14.09 10.55
CA PHE A 4 9.75 -13.60 11.78
C PHE A 4 9.61 -14.68 12.84
N GLN A 5 9.42 -15.94 12.43
CA GLN A 5 9.41 -17.07 13.35
C GLN A 5 10.80 -17.27 13.99
N ASP A 6 11.87 -17.16 13.18
CA ASP A 6 13.25 -17.23 13.68
C ASP A 6 13.55 -16.12 14.72
N PHE A 7 12.99 -14.90 14.57
CA PHE A 7 13.13 -13.83 15.57
C PHE A 7 12.39 -14.16 16.87
N VAL A 8 11.18 -14.72 16.77
CA VAL A 8 10.41 -15.14 17.95
C VAL A 8 11.12 -16.25 18.68
N GLU A 9 11.64 -17.26 17.99
CA GLU A 9 12.37 -18.39 18.58
C GLU A 9 13.66 -17.93 19.28
N LYS A 10 14.35 -16.92 18.75
CA LYS A 10 15.55 -16.34 19.36
C LYS A 10 15.26 -15.36 20.51
N GLY A 11 14.03 -14.90 20.62
CA GLY A 11 13.64 -13.89 21.61
C GLY A 11 14.26 -12.50 21.38
N GLU A 12 14.80 -12.24 20.17
CA GLU A 12 15.48 -10.99 19.86
C GLU A 12 15.02 -10.42 18.52
N ILE A 13 14.80 -9.11 18.48
CA ILE A 13 14.41 -8.36 17.27
C ILE A 13 15.59 -7.46 16.87
N PRO A 14 16.07 -7.52 15.61
CA PRO A 14 17.00 -6.50 15.09
C PRO A 14 16.24 -5.21 14.74
N ASN A 15 16.97 -4.11 14.50
CA ASN A 15 16.38 -2.98 13.81
C ASN A 15 15.93 -3.43 12.41
N MET A 16 14.69 -3.13 12.02
CA MET A 16 14.09 -3.63 10.78
C MET A 16 13.47 -2.51 9.96
N LEU A 17 13.53 -2.66 8.65
CA LEU A 17 12.77 -1.86 7.68
C LEU A 17 11.84 -2.78 6.90
N LEU A 18 10.53 -2.65 7.16
CA LEU A 18 9.46 -3.39 6.50
C LEU A 18 8.97 -2.58 5.30
N SER A 19 9.26 -3.03 4.09
CA SER A 19 8.90 -2.33 2.85
C SER A 19 7.91 -3.14 2.01
N GLY A 20 6.94 -2.48 1.40
CA GLY A 20 5.98 -3.11 0.49
C GLY A 20 4.72 -2.29 0.27
N PRO A 21 3.81 -2.72 -0.59
CA PRO A 21 2.61 -1.96 -0.95
C PRO A 21 1.71 -1.67 0.26
N PRO A 22 0.84 -0.65 0.18
CA PRO A 22 -0.11 -0.33 1.24
C PRO A 22 -1.08 -1.51 1.49
N GLY A 23 -1.66 -1.57 2.68
CA GLY A 23 -2.67 -2.58 3.03
C GLY A 23 -2.19 -4.02 3.19
N ILE A 24 -0.89 -4.33 2.92
CA ILE A 24 -0.34 -5.70 2.97
C ILE A 24 -0.08 -6.22 4.40
N GLY A 25 -0.21 -5.37 5.42
CA GLY A 25 -0.09 -5.77 6.82
C GLY A 25 1.28 -5.52 7.48
N LYS A 26 2.12 -4.62 6.97
CA LYS A 26 3.45 -4.29 7.55
C LYS A 26 3.38 -3.92 9.02
N THR A 27 2.56 -2.92 9.36
CA THR A 27 2.38 -2.43 10.74
C THR A 27 1.73 -3.48 11.63
N THR A 28 0.80 -4.27 11.07
CA THR A 28 0.14 -5.37 11.79
C THR A 28 1.16 -6.44 12.20
N VAL A 29 2.06 -6.82 11.30
CA VAL A 29 3.13 -7.80 11.58
C VAL A 29 4.11 -7.24 12.61
N ALA A 30 4.48 -5.96 12.53
CA ALA A 30 5.35 -5.32 13.52
C ALA A 30 4.75 -5.39 14.93
N LYS A 31 3.47 -5.02 15.08
CA LYS A 31 2.76 -5.09 16.36
C LYS A 31 2.61 -6.54 16.85
N ALA A 32 2.22 -7.46 15.97
CA ALA A 32 2.07 -8.87 16.32
C ALA A 32 3.38 -9.48 16.79
N LEU A 33 4.52 -9.12 16.19
CA LEU A 33 5.85 -9.55 16.62
C LEU A 33 6.16 -9.06 18.05
N CYS A 34 5.89 -7.79 18.36
CA CYS A 34 6.08 -7.23 19.69
C CYS A 34 5.21 -7.96 20.72
N HIS A 35 3.92 -8.17 20.44
CA HIS A 35 3.02 -8.90 21.34
C HIS A 35 3.48 -10.33 21.58
N GLN A 36 3.94 -11.03 20.53
CA GLN A 36 4.38 -12.41 20.65
C GLN A 36 5.66 -12.56 21.50
N LEU A 37 6.50 -11.55 21.51
CA LEU A 37 7.73 -11.50 22.30
C LEU A 37 7.52 -10.88 23.69
N GLY A 38 6.32 -10.44 24.04
CA GLY A 38 6.06 -9.71 25.28
C GLY A 38 6.85 -8.41 25.38
N ALA A 39 7.21 -7.79 24.24
CA ALA A 39 8.00 -6.57 24.21
C ALA A 39 7.10 -5.34 24.35
N ASP A 40 7.49 -4.42 25.24
CA ASP A 40 6.87 -3.09 25.29
C ASP A 40 7.16 -2.34 23.99
N PHE A 41 6.15 -1.74 23.37
CA PHE A 41 6.34 -0.99 22.15
C PHE A 41 5.58 0.33 22.12
N TYR A 42 6.16 1.29 21.41
CA TYR A 42 5.59 2.61 21.16
C TYR A 42 5.50 2.85 19.65
N VAL A 43 4.34 3.33 19.18
CA VAL A 43 4.10 3.56 17.75
C VAL A 43 4.06 5.05 17.47
N ILE A 44 4.83 5.49 16.48
CA ILE A 44 4.87 6.87 16.00
C ILE A 44 4.51 6.83 14.51
N ASN A 45 3.58 7.68 14.08
CA ASN A 45 3.24 7.81 12.66
C ASN A 45 4.10 8.90 12.02
N GLY A 46 4.84 8.54 10.96
CA GLY A 46 5.68 9.46 10.19
C GLY A 46 4.92 10.53 9.42
N SER A 47 3.61 10.34 9.20
CA SER A 47 2.75 11.33 8.52
C SER A 47 2.31 12.48 9.43
N ASP A 48 2.56 12.42 10.74
CA ASP A 48 2.19 13.47 11.71
C ASP A 48 3.31 14.54 11.80
N GLU A 49 3.50 15.30 10.73
CA GLU A 49 4.63 16.22 10.54
C GLU A 49 4.78 17.27 11.66
N GLY A 50 3.66 17.83 12.15
CA GLY A 50 3.68 18.94 13.09
C GLY A 50 4.20 18.61 14.49
N ARG A 51 4.19 17.34 14.89
CA ARG A 51 4.60 16.87 16.23
C ARG A 51 5.70 15.84 16.19
N PHE A 52 6.09 15.37 15.02
CA PHE A 52 6.97 14.21 14.90
C PHE A 52 8.36 14.44 15.52
N LEU A 53 8.98 15.58 15.25
CA LEU A 53 10.30 15.93 15.82
C LEU A 53 10.28 15.97 17.34
N ASP A 54 9.25 16.60 17.93
CA ASP A 54 9.11 16.69 19.37
C ASP A 54 8.77 15.33 19.99
N THR A 55 7.94 14.55 19.31
CA THR A 55 7.59 13.18 19.74
C THR A 55 8.82 12.27 19.73
N VAL A 56 9.67 12.35 18.70
CA VAL A 56 10.90 11.55 18.64
C VAL A 56 11.90 12.03 19.69
N ARG A 57 12.10 13.33 19.82
CA ARG A 57 13.09 13.89 20.77
C ARG A 57 12.71 13.65 22.24
N ASN A 58 11.43 13.77 22.58
CA ASN A 58 10.97 13.70 23.95
C ASN A 58 10.40 12.33 24.32
N ASN A 59 9.32 11.92 23.64
CA ASN A 59 8.59 10.71 24.01
C ASN A 59 9.35 9.44 23.66
N ALA A 60 9.90 9.35 22.45
CA ALA A 60 10.67 8.18 22.03
C ALA A 60 11.95 8.06 22.84
N LYS A 61 12.64 9.19 23.11
CA LYS A 61 13.83 9.21 23.96
C LYS A 61 13.53 8.76 25.38
N ASN A 62 12.48 9.29 26.00
CA ASN A 62 12.06 8.88 27.34
C ASN A 62 11.68 7.40 27.37
N PHE A 63 10.91 6.93 26.40
CA PHE A 63 10.55 5.52 26.29
C PHE A 63 11.79 4.62 26.12
N ALA A 64 12.73 4.98 25.26
CA ALA A 64 13.94 4.21 25.01
C ALA A 64 14.93 4.21 26.17
N SER A 65 14.98 5.31 26.97
CA SER A 65 15.91 5.46 28.10
C SER A 65 15.48 4.69 29.34
N THR A 66 14.19 4.36 29.48
CA THR A 66 13.68 3.63 30.63
C THR A 66 13.76 2.13 30.43
N VAL A 67 14.09 1.38 31.47
CA VAL A 67 14.05 -0.09 31.47
C VAL A 67 12.61 -0.55 31.71
N SER A 68 12.16 -1.58 30.98
CA SER A 68 10.86 -2.20 31.29
C SER A 68 10.98 -3.07 32.50
N LEU A 69 10.02 -2.91 33.43
CA LEU A 69 9.93 -3.75 34.64
C LEU A 69 8.97 -4.94 34.45
N THR A 70 8.18 -4.92 33.40
CA THR A 70 7.08 -5.88 33.14
C THR A 70 7.24 -6.68 31.87
N SER A 71 8.22 -6.36 31.03
CA SER A 71 8.43 -7.01 29.73
C SER A 71 9.32 -8.25 29.87
N ASP A 72 8.91 -9.35 29.25
CA ASP A 72 9.73 -10.56 29.13
C ASP A 72 10.85 -10.40 28.10
N SER A 73 10.79 -9.37 27.27
CA SER A 73 11.76 -9.07 26.21
C SER A 73 12.93 -8.25 26.74
N LYS A 74 14.14 -8.55 26.21
CA LYS A 74 15.36 -7.79 26.54
C LYS A 74 15.33 -6.33 26.07
N HIS A 75 14.52 -6.02 25.05
CA HIS A 75 14.51 -4.72 24.42
C HIS A 75 13.09 -4.20 24.26
N LYS A 76 12.91 -2.91 24.44
CA LYS A 76 11.73 -2.17 24.02
C LYS A 76 11.74 -1.97 22.51
N VAL A 77 10.59 -1.69 21.92
CA VAL A 77 10.48 -1.49 20.47
C VAL A 77 9.81 -0.17 20.15
N ILE A 78 10.41 0.61 19.25
CA ILE A 78 9.76 1.79 18.67
C ILE A 78 9.41 1.46 17.23
N ILE A 79 8.13 1.56 16.92
CA ILE A 79 7.61 1.35 15.55
C ILE A 79 7.38 2.73 14.93
N ILE A 80 8.13 3.04 13.87
CA ILE A 80 7.92 4.23 13.05
C ILE A 80 7.11 3.82 11.82
N ASP A 81 5.81 4.10 11.86
CA ASP A 81 4.91 3.78 10.75
C ASP A 81 4.99 4.87 9.67
N GLU A 82 4.96 4.50 8.40
CA GLU A 82 5.05 5.41 7.25
C GLU A 82 6.33 6.29 7.27
N ALA A 83 7.47 5.70 7.58
CA ALA A 83 8.75 6.41 7.69
C ALA A 83 9.18 7.09 6.37
N ASP A 84 8.66 6.67 5.23
CA ASP A 84 8.88 7.28 3.92
C ASP A 84 8.17 8.63 3.72
N ASN A 85 7.28 9.01 4.65
CA ASN A 85 6.66 10.34 4.70
C ASN A 85 7.44 11.33 5.58
N THR A 86 8.52 10.90 6.23
CA THR A 86 9.35 11.78 7.05
C THR A 86 10.42 12.50 6.24
N THR A 87 10.79 13.70 6.66
CA THR A 87 11.87 14.48 6.03
C THR A 87 13.25 13.84 6.23
N ALA A 88 14.22 14.21 5.39
CA ALA A 88 15.59 13.69 5.49
C ALA A 88 16.25 13.99 6.84
N ASP A 89 15.97 15.17 7.43
CA ASP A 89 16.52 15.58 8.74
C ASP A 89 15.95 14.71 9.87
N VAL A 90 14.67 14.38 9.79
CA VAL A 90 14.03 13.45 10.72
C VAL A 90 14.65 12.05 10.60
N GLN A 91 14.89 11.58 9.39
CA GLN A 91 15.52 10.28 9.17
C GLN A 91 16.97 10.25 9.66
N LEU A 92 17.69 11.37 9.60
CA LEU A 92 19.03 11.49 10.19
C LEU A 92 18.97 11.44 11.72
N LEU A 93 17.98 12.08 12.34
CA LEU A 93 17.75 12.00 13.78
C LEU A 93 17.43 10.55 14.20
N LEU A 94 16.52 9.88 13.48
CA LEU A 94 16.19 8.48 13.72
C LEU A 94 17.39 7.55 13.56
N ARG A 95 18.26 7.81 12.59
CA ARG A 95 19.52 7.08 12.46
C ARG A 95 20.38 7.23 13.73
N ALA A 96 20.56 8.45 14.24
CA ALA A 96 21.33 8.69 15.46
C ALA A 96 20.69 7.96 16.66
N SER A 97 19.35 8.00 16.78
CA SER A 97 18.62 7.31 17.83
C SER A 97 18.77 5.78 17.79
N THR A 98 18.86 5.17 16.60
CA THR A 98 19.11 3.72 16.48
C THR A 98 20.47 3.30 17.05
N GLU A 99 21.46 4.18 17.03
CA GLU A 99 22.79 3.95 17.63
C GLU A 99 22.78 4.26 19.14
N GLU A 100 22.23 5.41 19.51
CA GLU A 100 22.20 5.90 20.91
C GLU A 100 21.47 4.91 21.84
N PHE A 101 20.34 4.34 21.38
CA PHE A 101 19.51 3.45 22.21
C PHE A 101 19.68 1.97 21.92
N SER A 102 20.73 1.58 21.22
CA SER A 102 20.96 0.20 20.77
C SER A 102 21.03 -0.84 21.90
N SER A 103 21.36 -0.43 23.13
CA SER A 103 21.40 -1.32 24.29
C SER A 103 20.01 -1.71 24.81
N ASN A 104 19.03 -0.78 24.74
CA ASN A 104 17.73 -0.92 25.40
C ASN A 104 16.55 -0.97 24.43
N CYS A 105 16.72 -0.50 23.21
CA CYS A 105 15.62 -0.30 22.27
C CYS A 105 15.96 -0.80 20.85
N ARG A 106 14.95 -1.29 20.18
CA ARG A 106 14.99 -1.63 18.74
C ARG A 106 13.97 -0.81 17.97
N PHE A 107 14.28 -0.55 16.72
CA PHE A 107 13.43 0.24 15.85
C PHE A 107 12.88 -0.62 14.71
N ILE A 108 11.58 -0.54 14.48
CA ILE A 108 10.91 -1.12 13.32
C ILE A 108 10.33 0.01 12.49
N PHE A 109 10.87 0.20 11.30
CA PHE A 109 10.37 1.17 10.33
C PHE A 109 9.45 0.47 9.35
N THR A 110 8.32 1.09 9.01
CA THR A 110 7.51 0.66 7.86
C THR A 110 7.57 1.71 6.76
N CYS A 111 7.55 1.30 5.52
CA CYS A 111 7.49 2.19 4.36
C CYS A 111 6.79 1.54 3.17
N ASN A 112 6.21 2.34 2.31
CA ASN A 112 5.72 1.89 1.02
C ASN A 112 6.86 1.92 -0.01
N TYR A 113 7.71 2.93 0.05
CA TYR A 113 8.80 3.18 -0.90
C TYR A 113 10.16 3.20 -0.19
N LYS A 114 10.88 2.07 -0.23
CA LYS A 114 12.22 1.97 0.39
C LYS A 114 13.23 3.00 -0.14
N ASN A 115 13.02 3.52 -1.35
CA ASN A 115 13.91 4.50 -1.96
C ASN A 115 13.78 5.90 -1.35
N LYS A 116 12.66 6.20 -0.66
CA LYS A 116 12.48 7.43 0.10
C LYS A 116 13.20 7.39 1.46
N ILE A 117 13.69 6.21 1.89
CA ILE A 117 14.48 6.08 3.12
C ILE A 117 15.95 6.30 2.80
N ILE A 118 16.61 7.23 3.52
CA ILE A 118 18.00 7.55 3.33
C ILE A 118 18.92 6.32 3.52
N ARG A 119 19.97 6.23 2.72
CA ARG A 119 20.91 5.09 2.77
C ARG A 119 21.51 4.84 4.17
N PRO A 120 21.94 5.89 4.93
CA PRO A 120 22.51 5.71 6.26
C PRO A 120 21.55 5.07 7.28
N LEU A 121 20.26 5.33 7.21
CA LEU A 121 19.24 4.69 8.06
C LEU A 121 18.98 3.26 7.59
N ARG A 122 18.80 3.07 6.28
CA ARG A 122 18.52 1.77 5.69
C ARG A 122 19.62 0.74 5.94
N SER A 123 20.89 1.15 5.92
CA SER A 123 22.05 0.25 6.18
C SER A 123 22.12 -0.27 7.61
N ARG A 124 21.39 0.33 8.56
CA ARG A 124 21.32 -0.07 9.98
C ARG A 124 20.15 -0.99 10.29
N CYS A 125 19.33 -1.28 9.30
CA CYS A 125 18.13 -2.07 9.44
C CYS A 125 18.21 -3.35 8.60
N ALA A 126 17.68 -4.44 9.15
CA ALA A 126 17.39 -5.62 8.35
C ALA A 126 16.22 -5.30 7.41
N LEU A 127 16.47 -5.25 6.10
CA LEU A 127 15.44 -4.99 5.11
C LEU A 127 14.58 -6.24 4.91
N ILE A 128 13.28 -6.12 5.13
CA ILE A 128 12.30 -7.18 4.88
C ILE A 128 11.27 -6.64 3.89
N GLU A 129 11.29 -7.20 2.70
CA GLU A 129 10.38 -6.81 1.64
C GLU A 129 9.12 -7.70 1.66
N PHE A 130 7.96 -7.06 1.74
CA PHE A 130 6.66 -7.69 1.61
C PHE A 130 6.33 -7.83 0.12
N HIS A 131 6.99 -8.79 -0.50
CA HIS A 131 6.77 -9.14 -1.90
C HIS A 131 6.05 -10.49 -1.99
N ILE A 132 4.94 -10.51 -2.70
CA ILE A 132 4.15 -11.73 -2.91
C ILE A 132 4.45 -12.25 -4.31
N THR A 133 5.00 -13.45 -4.39
CA THR A 133 5.26 -14.11 -5.66
C THR A 133 3.96 -14.63 -6.30
N LYS A 134 3.96 -14.78 -7.62
CA LYS A 134 2.79 -15.34 -8.34
C LYS A 134 2.35 -16.70 -7.79
N LYS A 135 3.31 -17.53 -7.32
CA LYS A 135 3.04 -18.87 -6.74
C LYS A 135 2.36 -18.78 -5.37
N GLU A 136 2.68 -17.76 -4.56
CA GLU A 136 2.11 -17.58 -3.22
C GLU A 136 0.75 -16.89 -3.24
N LYS A 137 0.44 -16.17 -4.32
CA LYS A 137 -0.80 -15.39 -4.47
C LYS A 137 -2.04 -16.22 -4.16
N ALA A 138 -2.21 -17.36 -4.83
CA ALA A 138 -3.39 -18.20 -4.67
C ALA A 138 -3.55 -18.73 -3.22
N GLY A 139 -2.45 -19.19 -2.61
CA GLY A 139 -2.47 -19.71 -1.24
C GLY A 139 -2.74 -18.63 -0.19
N LEU A 140 -2.23 -17.41 -0.39
CA LEU A 140 -2.51 -16.29 0.50
C LEU A 140 -3.94 -15.77 0.35
N ALA A 141 -4.43 -15.66 -0.88
CA ALA A 141 -5.81 -15.27 -1.17
C ALA A 141 -6.81 -16.26 -0.55
N ALA A 142 -6.56 -17.58 -0.65
CA ALA A 142 -7.41 -18.61 -0.05
C ALA A 142 -7.46 -18.48 1.49
N LYS A 143 -6.31 -18.32 2.15
CA LYS A 143 -6.25 -18.13 3.62
C LYS A 143 -6.96 -16.86 4.07
N PHE A 144 -6.81 -15.78 3.30
CA PHE A 144 -7.52 -14.55 3.62
C PHE A 144 -9.02 -14.68 3.38
N PHE A 145 -9.43 -15.37 2.33
CA PHE A 145 -10.83 -15.68 2.06
C PHE A 145 -11.46 -16.41 3.25
N GLU A 146 -10.87 -17.51 3.73
CA GLU A 146 -11.36 -18.24 4.90
C GLU A 146 -11.48 -17.33 6.14
N ARG A 147 -10.45 -16.49 6.38
CA ARG A 147 -10.46 -15.56 7.51
C ARG A 147 -11.54 -14.49 7.37
N LEU A 148 -11.74 -13.96 6.18
CA LEU A 148 -12.78 -12.97 5.91
C LEU A 148 -14.19 -13.54 6.13
N LEU A 149 -14.43 -14.78 5.68
CA LEU A 149 -15.73 -15.44 5.94
C LEU A 149 -15.98 -15.60 7.45
N GLN A 150 -14.97 -16.01 8.23
CA GLN A 150 -15.10 -16.09 9.70
C GLN A 150 -15.44 -14.72 10.32
N ILE A 151 -14.86 -13.63 9.84
CA ILE A 151 -15.18 -12.29 10.33
C ILE A 151 -16.64 -11.95 10.00
N LEU A 152 -17.08 -12.16 8.76
CA LEU A 152 -18.45 -11.87 8.33
C LEU A 152 -19.48 -12.71 9.08
N ASP A 153 -19.17 -13.99 9.38
CA ASP A 153 -20.03 -14.87 10.19
C ASP A 153 -20.16 -14.37 11.64
N VAL A 154 -19.06 -13.93 12.26
CA VAL A 154 -19.07 -13.35 13.63
C VAL A 154 -19.87 -12.06 13.67
N GLU A 155 -19.70 -11.19 12.66
CA GLU A 155 -20.45 -9.94 12.54
C GLU A 155 -21.90 -10.15 12.04
N LYS A 156 -22.30 -11.39 11.73
CA LYS A 156 -23.64 -11.76 11.23
C LYS A 156 -24.04 -11.02 9.97
N ILE A 157 -23.09 -10.74 9.08
CA ILE A 157 -23.29 -10.06 7.81
C ILE A 157 -23.57 -11.12 6.73
N PRO A 158 -24.75 -11.13 6.08
CA PRO A 158 -25.03 -12.03 4.96
C PRO A 158 -24.15 -11.71 3.76
N TYR A 159 -23.56 -12.72 3.12
CA TYR A 159 -22.66 -12.55 1.98
C TYR A 159 -22.81 -13.63 0.92
N ASP A 160 -22.43 -13.31 -0.33
CA ASP A 160 -22.22 -14.30 -1.40
C ASP A 160 -20.72 -14.62 -1.50
N LYS A 161 -20.38 -15.94 -1.37
CA LYS A 161 -18.99 -16.42 -1.44
C LYS A 161 -18.29 -16.09 -2.76
N LYS A 162 -19.04 -16.10 -3.87
CA LYS A 162 -18.48 -15.75 -5.20
C LYS A 162 -18.06 -14.29 -5.25
N VAL A 163 -18.91 -13.41 -4.76
CA VAL A 163 -18.68 -11.97 -4.68
C VAL A 163 -17.45 -11.67 -3.81
N ILE A 164 -17.32 -12.32 -2.65
CA ILE A 164 -16.14 -12.16 -1.78
C ILE A 164 -14.88 -12.64 -2.49
N ALA A 165 -14.91 -13.76 -3.21
CA ALA A 165 -13.75 -14.25 -3.96
C ALA A 165 -13.31 -13.27 -5.08
N GLU A 166 -14.27 -12.69 -5.80
CA GLU A 166 -13.99 -11.67 -6.83
C GLU A 166 -13.43 -10.39 -6.23
N LEU A 167 -13.99 -9.92 -5.10
CA LEU A 167 -13.47 -8.75 -4.37
C LEU A 167 -12.01 -8.95 -3.94
N ILE A 168 -11.68 -10.13 -3.40
CA ILE A 168 -10.31 -10.47 -3.03
C ILE A 168 -9.40 -10.47 -4.26
N ASN A 169 -9.79 -11.13 -5.35
CA ASN A 169 -8.98 -11.18 -6.56
C ASN A 169 -8.69 -9.79 -7.14
N LYS A 170 -9.64 -8.87 -7.03
CA LYS A 170 -9.54 -7.52 -7.54
C LYS A 170 -8.57 -6.65 -6.74
N HIS A 171 -8.70 -6.66 -5.42
CA HIS A 171 -7.93 -5.77 -4.55
C HIS A 171 -6.68 -6.41 -3.93
N PHE A 172 -6.40 -7.67 -4.25
CA PHE A 172 -5.17 -8.32 -3.78
C PHE A 172 -3.91 -7.54 -4.23
N PRO A 173 -2.96 -7.23 -3.35
CA PRO A 173 -2.80 -7.71 -1.97
C PRO A 173 -3.25 -6.70 -0.88
N ASP A 174 -4.10 -5.73 -1.20
CA ASP A 174 -4.57 -4.72 -0.24
C ASP A 174 -5.73 -5.27 0.61
N TRP A 175 -5.36 -5.93 1.72
CA TRP A 175 -6.32 -6.50 2.67
C TRP A 175 -7.19 -5.44 3.35
N ARG A 176 -6.63 -4.24 3.59
CA ARG A 176 -7.35 -3.12 4.22
C ARG A 176 -8.50 -2.65 3.32
N ARG A 177 -8.24 -2.49 2.03
CA ARG A 177 -9.25 -2.07 1.06
C ARG A 177 -10.38 -3.10 0.98
N ILE A 178 -10.05 -4.39 0.95
CA ILE A 178 -11.07 -5.46 0.94
C ILE A 178 -11.97 -5.38 2.17
N LEU A 179 -11.40 -5.21 3.36
CA LEU A 179 -12.18 -5.09 4.60
C LEU A 179 -13.05 -3.83 4.61
N ASN A 180 -12.51 -2.68 4.18
CA ASN A 180 -13.26 -1.43 4.09
C ASN A 180 -14.43 -1.53 3.10
N GLU A 181 -14.23 -2.18 1.95
CA GLU A 181 -15.30 -2.43 1.00
C GLU A 181 -16.39 -3.33 1.60
N CYS A 182 -16.02 -4.42 2.25
CA CYS A 182 -16.97 -5.27 2.96
C CYS A 182 -17.74 -4.49 4.04
N GLN A 183 -17.06 -3.65 4.82
CA GLN A 183 -17.69 -2.83 5.85
C GLN A 183 -18.66 -1.81 5.24
N ARG A 184 -18.25 -1.12 4.17
CA ARG A 184 -19.11 -0.15 3.47
C ARG A 184 -20.42 -0.80 2.98
N TYR A 185 -20.31 -2.00 2.40
CA TYR A 185 -21.48 -2.72 1.88
C TYR A 185 -22.33 -3.41 2.96
N SER A 186 -21.74 -3.73 4.11
CA SER A 186 -22.50 -4.28 5.23
C SER A 186 -23.61 -3.35 5.74
N VAL A 187 -23.45 -2.03 5.54
CA VAL A 187 -24.46 -1.01 5.87
C VAL A 187 -25.75 -1.21 5.06
N SER A 188 -25.68 -1.75 3.84
CA SER A 188 -26.85 -2.10 3.03
C SER A 188 -27.51 -3.41 3.45
N GLY A 189 -27.00 -4.09 4.48
CA GLY A 189 -27.56 -5.30 5.09
C GLY A 189 -27.11 -6.61 4.44
N LYS A 190 -26.45 -6.59 3.26
CA LYS A 190 -25.97 -7.79 2.58
C LYS A 190 -24.84 -7.47 1.59
N ILE A 191 -23.84 -8.35 1.53
CA ILE A 191 -22.80 -8.28 0.51
C ILE A 191 -23.16 -9.19 -0.66
N ASP A 192 -23.70 -8.60 -1.74
CA ASP A 192 -24.09 -9.30 -2.95
C ASP A 192 -23.43 -8.71 -4.20
N SER A 193 -23.88 -9.12 -5.39
CA SER A 193 -23.33 -8.66 -6.68
C SER A 193 -23.38 -7.14 -6.90
N GLY A 194 -24.18 -6.39 -6.12
CA GLY A 194 -24.20 -4.92 -6.15
C GLY A 194 -22.84 -4.32 -5.81
N ILE A 195 -22.05 -4.97 -4.94
CA ILE A 195 -20.65 -4.56 -4.66
C ILE A 195 -19.78 -4.62 -5.91
N LEU A 196 -19.99 -5.62 -6.75
CA LEU A 196 -19.21 -5.78 -7.99
C LEU A 196 -19.60 -4.76 -9.06
N ALA A 197 -20.88 -4.37 -9.10
CA ALA A 197 -21.36 -3.35 -10.03
C ALA A 197 -20.74 -1.96 -9.75
N THR A 198 -20.51 -1.64 -8.48
CA THR A 198 -19.82 -0.40 -8.07
C THR A 198 -18.29 -0.52 -8.17
N LEU A 199 -17.78 -1.75 -8.20
CA LEU A 199 -16.37 -2.08 -8.36
C LEU A 199 -16.01 -2.32 -9.83
N TYR A 200 -16.81 -1.85 -10.79
CA TYR A 200 -16.50 -2.06 -12.21
C TYR A 200 -15.00 -1.77 -12.43
N GLU A 201 -14.30 -2.84 -12.76
CA GLU A 201 -12.95 -2.72 -13.30
C GLU A 201 -12.98 -1.58 -14.30
N VAL A 202 -12.01 -0.71 -14.18
CA VAL A 202 -11.52 0.05 -15.32
C VAL A 202 -11.44 -0.99 -16.44
N SER A 203 -12.48 -1.12 -17.23
CA SER A 203 -12.53 -2.15 -18.26
C SER A 203 -11.48 -1.75 -19.30
N ILE A 204 -10.27 -2.32 -19.14
CA ILE A 204 -9.15 -2.10 -20.05
C ILE A 204 -9.60 -2.34 -21.48
N HIS A 205 -10.47 -3.33 -21.68
CA HIS A 205 -11.05 -3.62 -23.01
C HIS A 205 -12.01 -2.54 -23.48
N GLU A 206 -12.79 -1.96 -22.57
CA GLU A 206 -13.72 -0.87 -22.89
C GLU A 206 -12.94 0.41 -23.25
N LEU A 207 -11.96 0.78 -22.42
CA LEU A 207 -11.08 1.92 -22.71
C LEU A 207 -10.36 1.74 -24.06
N ALA A 208 -9.80 0.57 -24.32
CA ALA A 208 -9.15 0.27 -25.60
C ALA A 208 -10.08 0.46 -26.80
N LYS A 209 -11.33 0.02 -26.67
CA LYS A 209 -12.34 0.22 -27.70
C LYS A 209 -12.68 1.70 -27.88
N ILE A 210 -12.88 2.43 -26.78
CA ILE A 210 -13.14 3.87 -26.80
C ILE A 210 -12.01 4.65 -27.48
N LEU A 211 -10.76 4.32 -27.14
CA LEU A 211 -9.57 4.95 -27.74
C LEU A 211 -9.44 4.64 -29.22
N LYS A 212 -9.69 3.38 -29.64
CA LYS A 212 -9.66 2.97 -31.03
C LYS A 212 -10.75 3.65 -31.87
N GLU A 213 -11.96 3.78 -31.32
CA GLU A 213 -13.09 4.47 -31.95
C GLU A 213 -12.96 5.99 -31.91
N LYS A 214 -11.95 6.54 -31.21
CA LYS A 214 -11.75 7.97 -30.97
C LYS A 214 -13.01 8.66 -30.40
N ASN A 215 -13.72 7.96 -29.52
CA ASN A 215 -14.99 8.42 -28.97
C ASN A 215 -14.77 9.28 -27.73
N PHE A 216 -14.61 10.58 -27.91
CA PHE A 216 -14.35 11.53 -26.84
C PHE A 216 -15.45 11.57 -25.74
N PRO A 217 -16.76 11.61 -26.06
CA PRO A 217 -17.79 11.57 -25.02
C PRO A 217 -17.68 10.36 -24.10
N LYS A 218 -17.49 9.17 -24.66
CA LYS A 218 -17.31 7.95 -23.87
C LYS A 218 -16.00 7.94 -23.09
N ALA A 219 -14.92 8.54 -23.62
CA ALA A 219 -13.67 8.70 -22.88
C ALA A 219 -13.86 9.57 -21.64
N ARG A 220 -14.65 10.65 -21.75
CA ARG A 220 -14.99 11.48 -20.61
C ARG A 220 -15.82 10.76 -19.57
N GLU A 221 -16.85 10.02 -19.97
CA GLU A 221 -17.66 9.17 -19.08
C GLU A 221 -16.79 8.15 -18.36
N TRP A 222 -15.86 7.53 -19.09
CA TRP A 222 -14.92 6.56 -18.51
C TRP A 222 -14.00 7.22 -17.49
N VAL A 223 -13.44 8.40 -17.76
CA VAL A 223 -12.61 9.15 -16.81
C VAL A 223 -13.41 9.46 -15.56
N ASN A 224 -14.60 10.01 -15.67
CA ASN A 224 -15.44 10.37 -14.54
C ASN A 224 -15.78 9.15 -13.66
N SER A 225 -16.02 8.00 -14.27
CA SER A 225 -16.30 6.76 -13.54
C SER A 225 -15.07 6.16 -12.82
N ASN A 226 -13.88 6.68 -13.11
CA ASN A 226 -12.63 6.15 -12.58
C ASN A 226 -11.78 7.18 -11.79
N LEU A 227 -12.25 8.41 -11.61
CA LEU A 227 -11.55 9.47 -10.87
C LEU A 227 -11.29 9.13 -9.40
N ASP A 228 -12.10 8.24 -8.80
CA ASP A 228 -11.89 7.77 -7.43
C ASP A 228 -10.62 6.91 -7.26
N ASN A 229 -10.00 6.48 -8.37
CA ASN A 229 -8.72 5.79 -8.32
C ASN A 229 -7.57 6.79 -8.24
N GLU A 230 -6.53 6.44 -7.49
CA GLU A 230 -5.31 7.26 -7.45
C GLU A 230 -4.72 7.43 -8.86
N PRO A 231 -4.33 8.64 -9.28
CA PRO A 231 -3.89 8.93 -10.64
C PRO A 231 -2.80 7.98 -11.16
N HIS A 232 -1.85 7.60 -10.31
CA HIS A 232 -0.79 6.67 -10.71
C HIS A 232 -1.30 5.27 -11.06
N ILE A 233 -2.40 4.82 -10.45
CA ILE A 233 -3.05 3.54 -10.77
C ILE A 233 -3.74 3.64 -12.13
N LEU A 234 -4.40 4.76 -12.41
CA LEU A 234 -5.04 5.01 -13.72
C LEU A 234 -4.01 4.99 -14.85
N PHE A 235 -2.94 5.76 -14.72
CA PHE A 235 -1.88 5.80 -15.73
C PHE A 235 -1.20 4.42 -15.90
N ARG A 236 -1.00 3.69 -14.82
CA ARG A 236 -0.47 2.33 -14.88
C ARG A 236 -1.40 1.38 -15.61
N THR A 237 -2.70 1.46 -15.36
CA THR A 237 -3.73 0.65 -16.02
C THR A 237 -3.78 0.93 -17.51
N VAL A 238 -3.72 2.21 -17.91
CA VAL A 238 -3.65 2.62 -19.31
C VAL A 238 -2.39 2.06 -19.97
N TYR A 239 -1.23 2.17 -19.33
CA TYR A 239 0.04 1.61 -19.82
C TYR A 239 -0.03 0.10 -20.06
N ASP A 240 -0.55 -0.65 -19.09
CA ASP A 240 -0.64 -2.12 -19.17
C ASP A 240 -1.59 -2.58 -20.30
N SER A 241 -2.51 -1.72 -20.73
CA SER A 241 -3.40 -1.98 -21.88
C SER A 241 -2.69 -1.89 -23.24
N PHE A 242 -1.62 -1.09 -23.37
CA PHE A 242 -0.99 -0.75 -24.65
C PHE A 242 -0.46 -1.95 -25.42
N TYR A 243 0.21 -2.87 -24.75
CA TYR A 243 0.78 -4.05 -25.40
C TYR A 243 -0.27 -4.95 -26.07
N LYS A 244 -1.50 -4.93 -25.54
CA LYS A 244 -2.61 -5.72 -26.08
C LYS A 244 -3.36 -5.02 -27.21
N THR A 245 -3.41 -3.69 -27.16
CA THR A 245 -4.37 -2.88 -27.92
C THR A 245 -3.74 -1.98 -28.98
N MET A 246 -2.47 -1.62 -28.83
CA MET A 246 -1.75 -0.71 -29.75
C MET A 246 -0.87 -1.45 -30.76
N VAL A 247 -0.66 -0.79 -31.89
CA VAL A 247 0.38 -1.19 -32.84
C VAL A 247 1.75 -0.95 -32.19
N PRO A 248 2.71 -1.90 -32.32
CA PRO A 248 4.01 -1.80 -31.64
C PRO A 248 4.78 -0.48 -31.91
N THR A 249 4.63 0.08 -33.10
CA THR A 249 5.28 1.34 -33.50
C THR A 249 4.77 2.57 -32.74
N SER A 250 3.53 2.53 -32.23
CA SER A 250 2.91 3.64 -31.47
C SER A 250 3.15 3.56 -29.96
N ILE A 251 3.62 2.43 -29.44
CA ILE A 251 3.85 2.25 -28.00
C ILE A 251 4.86 3.25 -27.42
N PRO A 252 6.01 3.54 -28.07
CA PRO A 252 6.96 4.53 -27.55
C PRO A 252 6.36 5.93 -27.42
N ALA A 253 5.57 6.38 -28.41
CA ALA A 253 4.90 7.67 -28.37
C ALA A 253 3.89 7.72 -27.20
N ALA A 254 3.08 6.69 -27.04
CA ALA A 254 2.13 6.59 -25.93
C ALA A 254 2.80 6.60 -24.55
N ILE A 255 3.97 5.99 -24.40
CA ILE A 255 4.75 6.02 -23.14
C ILE A 255 5.21 7.46 -22.83
N LEU A 256 5.70 8.19 -23.82
CA LEU A 256 6.13 9.59 -23.63
C LEU A 256 4.96 10.49 -23.21
N ILE A 257 3.80 10.31 -23.86
CA ILE A 257 2.57 11.02 -23.48
C ILE A 257 2.17 10.70 -22.04
N LEU A 258 2.12 9.42 -21.68
CA LEU A 258 1.79 9.02 -20.30
C LEU A 258 2.76 9.61 -19.27
N ALA A 259 4.06 9.55 -19.52
CA ALA A 259 5.07 10.08 -18.60
C ALA A 259 4.91 11.59 -18.40
N LYS A 260 4.57 12.34 -19.45
CA LYS A 260 4.29 13.79 -19.39
C LYS A 260 3.12 14.09 -18.45
N TYR A 261 1.98 13.45 -18.64
CA TYR A 261 0.78 13.70 -17.82
C TYR A 261 0.88 13.12 -16.41
N GLN A 262 1.59 12.00 -16.25
CA GLN A 262 1.86 11.43 -14.93
C GLN A 262 2.75 12.35 -14.08
N SER A 263 3.73 13.05 -14.67
CA SER A 263 4.58 14.00 -13.94
C SER A 263 3.78 15.20 -13.41
N TRP A 264 2.68 15.53 -14.03
CA TRP A 264 1.79 16.61 -13.61
C TRP A 264 0.70 16.17 -12.62
N ALA A 265 0.46 14.89 -12.47
CA ALA A 265 -0.65 14.34 -11.70
C ALA A 265 -0.65 14.76 -10.21
N GLU A 266 0.51 15.08 -9.63
CA GLU A 266 0.60 15.55 -8.24
C GLU A 266 0.41 17.08 -8.10
N THR A 267 0.51 17.82 -9.20
CA THR A 267 0.53 19.30 -9.18
C THR A 267 -0.69 19.94 -9.81
N VAL A 268 -1.42 19.22 -10.65
CA VAL A 268 -2.60 19.77 -11.36
C VAL A 268 -3.82 19.80 -10.44
N PRO A 269 -4.53 20.94 -10.35
CA PRO A 269 -5.73 21.06 -9.51
C PRO A 269 -6.88 20.15 -9.94
N ASP A 270 -7.00 19.87 -11.24
CA ASP A 270 -8.10 19.09 -11.82
C ASP A 270 -7.58 17.83 -12.52
N GLN A 271 -7.80 16.70 -11.88
CA GLN A 271 -7.37 15.39 -12.37
C GLN A 271 -8.23 14.89 -13.56
N GLU A 272 -9.51 15.29 -13.63
CA GLU A 272 -10.37 14.94 -14.78
C GLU A 272 -9.76 15.47 -16.07
N ILE A 273 -9.43 16.78 -16.06
CA ILE A 273 -8.83 17.45 -17.22
C ILE A 273 -7.49 16.82 -17.58
N ASN A 274 -6.65 16.52 -16.59
CA ASN A 274 -5.32 15.95 -16.81
C ASN A 274 -5.39 14.55 -17.48
N VAL A 275 -6.22 13.68 -16.94
CA VAL A 275 -6.37 12.32 -17.49
C VAL A 275 -7.06 12.36 -18.86
N LEU A 276 -8.09 13.20 -19.02
CA LEU A 276 -8.81 13.33 -20.28
C LEU A 276 -7.90 13.90 -21.41
N ALA A 277 -7.06 14.89 -21.07
CA ALA A 277 -6.08 15.44 -22.01
C ALA A 277 -5.06 14.38 -22.44
N CYS A 278 -4.58 13.56 -21.50
CA CYS A 278 -3.70 12.42 -21.80
C CYS A 278 -4.36 11.44 -22.78
N LEU A 279 -5.59 11.00 -22.51
CA LEU A 279 -6.31 10.08 -23.39
C LEU A 279 -6.58 10.69 -24.76
N THR A 280 -6.85 11.98 -24.82
CA THR A 280 -7.09 12.72 -26.08
C THR A 280 -5.82 12.77 -26.94
N GLU A 281 -4.66 13.11 -26.33
CA GLU A 281 -3.38 13.11 -27.04
C GLU A 281 -3.02 11.71 -27.55
N ILE A 282 -3.29 10.66 -26.77
CA ILE A 282 -3.13 9.26 -27.18
C ILE A 282 -4.05 8.90 -28.36
N MET A 283 -5.32 9.37 -28.35
CA MET A 283 -6.24 9.14 -29.47
C MET A 283 -5.78 9.80 -30.79
N VAL A 284 -5.12 10.95 -30.69
CA VAL A 284 -4.64 11.70 -31.86
C VAL A 284 -3.36 11.10 -32.40
N GLU A 285 -2.38 10.84 -31.54
CA GLU A 285 -1.00 10.51 -31.91
C GLU A 285 -0.77 9.00 -32.10
N CYS A 286 -1.63 8.14 -31.54
CA CYS A 286 -1.39 6.71 -31.51
C CYS A 286 -2.35 5.92 -32.41
N THR A 287 -1.85 4.79 -32.92
CA THR A 287 -2.61 3.85 -33.73
C THR A 287 -2.90 2.57 -32.96
N PHE A 288 -4.16 2.12 -33.00
CA PHE A 288 -4.66 0.92 -32.33
C PHE A 288 -4.81 -0.24 -33.33
N LYS A 289 -4.66 -1.48 -32.83
CA LYS A 289 -4.83 -2.71 -33.61
C LYS A 289 -6.25 -2.92 -34.08
#